data_2ccbd56b445125cc4e42748f4fe25100
#
_entry.id   2ccbd56b445125cc4e42748f4fe25100
#
_cell.length_a   1.000
_cell.length_b   1.000
_cell.length_c   1.000
_cell.angle_alpha   90.00
_cell.angle_beta   90.00
_cell.angle_gamma   90.00
#
_symmetry.space_group_name_H-M   'P 1'
#
loop_
_entity.id
_entity.type
_entity.pdbx_description
1 polymer ?
#
loop_
_entity_poly.entity_id
_entity_poly.type
_entity_poly.pdbx_seq_one_letter_code
_entity_poly.pdbx_strand_id
1 'polypeptide(L)'
;MYNQTLYKLIKPIRNNTIQRLNKSKKWKYGYNKEHDIVIISRDGTIGDIYEIQGLKIALPKTPKKIYKFDDDKWNQTPLPKELGRIKTIFDWRDYPDNFKNKYIDYIENEFTKREEGFWFNNKGVSTYITGTHYMYLQWSKIDVGKPDFREANRLFYIFWEACKADTRCYGMCYLKNRRSGFSFMASGETVNMATISSDARFGILSKSG
;
A
#
# COMPACT_ATOMS: atom_id res chain seq x y z
N MET A 1 -4.95 15.56 -21.85
CA MET A 1 -4.89 16.69 -20.90
C MET A 1 -5.40 16.19 -19.55
N TYR A 2 -4.51 15.68 -18.69
CA TYR A 2 -4.88 15.24 -17.33
C TYR A 2 -5.08 16.46 -16.46
N ASN A 3 -6.22 16.50 -15.81
CA ASN A 3 -6.75 17.64 -15.09
C ASN A 3 -5.85 18.03 -13.90
N GLN A 4 -5.00 19.04 -14.07
CA GLN A 4 -4.16 19.61 -13.00
C GLN A 4 -4.97 20.13 -11.81
N THR A 5 -6.29 20.24 -11.95
CA THR A 5 -7.21 20.72 -10.91
C THR A 5 -7.34 19.72 -9.75
N LEU A 6 -7.25 18.41 -10.00
CA LEU A 6 -7.30 17.38 -8.94
C LEU A 6 -6.09 17.43 -8.00
N TYR A 7 -4.91 17.80 -8.52
CA TYR A 7 -3.70 17.92 -7.71
C TYR A 7 -3.68 19.15 -6.79
N LYS A 8 -4.46 20.19 -7.11
CA LYS A 8 -4.56 21.39 -6.27
C LYS A 8 -5.40 21.20 -5.01
N LEU A 9 -6.24 20.16 -4.96
CA LEU A 9 -7.11 19.86 -3.81
C LEU A 9 -6.45 18.99 -2.74
N ILE A 10 -5.27 18.42 -3.02
CA ILE A 10 -4.58 17.54 -2.08
C ILE A 10 -3.34 18.27 -1.56
N LYS A 11 -3.54 19.15 -0.59
CA LYS A 11 -2.44 19.75 0.15
C LYS A 11 -2.18 18.90 1.40
N PRO A 12 -0.92 18.48 1.66
CA PRO A 12 -0.60 17.90 2.96
C PRO A 12 -0.90 18.95 4.03
N ILE A 13 -1.78 18.61 4.96
CA ILE A 13 -2.07 19.46 6.13
C ILE A 13 -0.90 19.27 7.08
N ARG A 14 0.08 20.18 7.03
CA ARG A 14 1.18 20.23 8.00
C ARG A 14 0.65 20.77 9.30
N ASN A 15 0.19 19.88 10.16
CA ASN A 15 -0.26 20.28 11.48
C ASN A 15 0.86 20.07 12.50
N ASN A 16 1.59 21.15 12.81
CA ASN A 16 2.68 21.15 13.80
C ASN A 16 2.22 20.66 15.19
N THR A 17 0.95 20.76 15.49
CA THR A 17 0.37 20.32 16.76
C THR A 17 0.35 18.80 16.86
N ILE A 18 0.01 18.11 15.77
CA ILE A 18 -0.01 16.63 15.73
C ILE A 18 1.42 16.06 15.79
N GLN A 19 2.38 16.72 15.18
CA GLN A 19 3.78 16.32 15.26
C GLN A 19 4.36 16.43 16.69
N ARG A 20 3.88 17.37 17.50
CA ARG A 20 4.27 17.49 18.91
C ARG A 20 3.63 16.40 19.80
N LEU A 21 2.41 15.99 19.50
CA LEU A 21 1.71 14.91 20.21
C LEU A 21 2.32 13.52 19.95
N ASN A 22 3.04 13.37 18.84
CA ASN A 22 3.64 12.09 18.42
C ASN A 22 4.86 11.65 19.23
N LYS A 23 5.39 12.48 20.12
CA LYS A 23 6.64 12.12 20.84
C LYS A 23 6.48 11.03 21.89
N SER A 24 5.26 10.70 22.34
CA SER A 24 5.02 9.78 23.45
C SER A 24 3.81 8.86 23.32
N LYS A 25 3.00 8.96 22.27
CA LYS A 25 1.72 8.21 22.15
C LYS A 25 1.74 7.34 20.91
N LYS A 26 1.51 6.03 21.06
CA LYS A 26 1.18 5.15 19.94
C LYS A 26 -0.27 5.35 19.53
N TRP A 27 -0.50 5.62 18.27
CA TRP A 27 -1.81 5.78 17.68
C TRP A 27 -2.36 4.41 17.25
N LYS A 28 -3.66 4.25 17.34
CA LYS A 28 -4.31 3.02 16.87
C LYS A 28 -4.75 3.20 15.42
N TYR A 29 -4.48 2.18 14.61
CA TYR A 29 -5.06 2.06 13.27
C TYR A 29 -6.58 2.17 13.35
N GLY A 30 -7.19 2.99 12.49
CA GLY A 30 -8.62 3.22 12.46
C GLY A 30 -9.02 4.68 12.64
N TYR A 31 -10.32 4.89 12.78
CA TYR A 31 -10.88 6.23 13.01
C TYR A 31 -10.62 6.71 14.43
N ASN A 32 -10.04 7.90 14.53
CA ASN A 32 -9.85 8.60 15.79
C ASN A 32 -10.87 9.73 15.91
N LYS A 33 -11.85 9.55 16.81
CA LYS A 33 -12.96 10.51 17.02
C LYS A 33 -12.51 11.84 17.61
N GLU A 34 -11.49 11.83 18.47
CA GLU A 34 -11.00 13.03 19.15
C GLU A 34 -10.42 14.06 18.17
N HIS A 35 -9.76 13.59 17.12
CA HIS A 35 -9.10 14.44 16.13
C HIS A 35 -9.79 14.46 14.77
N ASP A 36 -10.86 13.70 14.59
CA ASP A 36 -11.57 13.51 13.33
C ASP A 36 -10.62 13.15 12.18
N ILE A 37 -9.79 12.13 12.40
CA ILE A 37 -8.81 11.62 11.44
C ILE A 37 -8.90 10.10 11.33
N VAL A 38 -8.60 9.56 10.16
CA VAL A 38 -8.40 8.13 9.96
C VAL A 38 -6.91 7.83 9.92
N ILE A 39 -6.45 6.95 10.78
CA ILE A 39 -5.05 6.57 10.93
C ILE A 39 -4.82 5.26 10.19
N ILE A 40 -4.02 5.29 9.14
CA ILE A 40 -3.66 4.10 8.34
C ILE A 40 -2.28 3.54 8.69
N SER A 41 -1.63 4.12 9.70
CA SER A 41 -0.37 3.64 10.23
C SER A 41 -0.58 2.43 11.14
N ARG A 42 0.07 1.33 10.87
CA ARG A 42 0.03 0.12 11.69
C ARG A 42 1.13 0.09 12.75
N ASP A 43 2.21 0.83 12.53
CA ASP A 43 3.31 0.97 13.48
C ASP A 43 3.00 1.92 14.67
N GLY A 44 1.82 2.56 14.63
CA GLY A 44 1.36 3.48 15.66
C GLY A 44 2.02 4.86 15.62
N THR A 45 2.66 5.22 14.50
CA THR A 45 3.20 6.56 14.28
C THR A 45 2.27 7.40 13.38
N ILE A 46 2.35 8.71 13.46
CA ILE A 46 1.65 9.62 12.55
C ILE A 46 2.68 10.53 11.88
N GLY A 47 2.64 10.56 10.56
CA GLY A 47 3.37 11.49 9.71
C GLY A 47 2.47 12.59 9.15
N ASP A 48 2.51 12.77 7.83
CA ASP A 48 1.69 13.77 7.15
C ASP A 48 0.22 13.35 7.15
N ILE A 49 -0.66 14.37 7.22
CA ILE A 49 -2.10 14.18 7.10
C ILE A 49 -2.52 14.68 5.72
N TYR A 50 -3.24 13.82 5.00
CA TYR A 50 -3.84 14.16 3.71
C TYR A 50 -5.33 14.33 3.87
N GLU A 51 -5.90 15.28 3.15
CA GLU A 51 -7.34 15.38 2.99
C GLU A 51 -7.71 14.89 1.58
N ILE A 52 -8.45 13.79 1.53
CA ILE A 52 -8.91 13.16 0.28
C ILE A 52 -10.41 12.97 0.39
N GLN A 53 -11.17 13.60 -0.50
CA GLN A 53 -12.65 13.52 -0.53
C GLN A 53 -13.29 13.90 0.82
N GLY A 54 -12.74 14.91 1.51
CA GLY A 54 -13.22 15.35 2.81
C GLY A 54 -12.81 14.47 3.99
N LEU A 55 -12.08 13.39 3.77
CA LEU A 55 -11.56 12.53 4.81
C LEU A 55 -10.10 12.89 5.12
N LYS A 56 -9.82 13.20 6.38
CA LYS A 56 -8.46 13.45 6.87
C LYS A 56 -7.79 12.12 7.19
N ILE A 57 -6.70 11.82 6.50
CA ILE A 57 -6.00 10.55 6.56
C ILE A 57 -4.58 10.78 7.04
N ALA A 58 -4.23 10.16 8.17
CA ALA A 58 -2.89 10.20 8.72
C ALA A 58 -2.05 9.03 8.21
N LEU A 59 -0.98 9.36 7.49
CA LEU A 59 0.01 8.41 6.99
C LEU A 59 0.98 8.01 8.10
N PRO A 60 1.70 6.87 7.96
CA PRO A 60 2.82 6.55 8.81
C PRO A 60 3.90 7.64 8.76
N LYS A 61 4.68 7.74 9.83
CA LYS A 61 5.81 8.67 9.86
C LYS A 61 6.89 8.26 8.87
N THR A 62 7.44 9.24 8.16
CA THR A 62 8.58 9.02 7.26
C THR A 62 9.77 8.44 8.03
N PRO A 63 10.30 7.29 7.64
CA PRO A 63 11.46 6.70 8.29
C PRO A 63 12.73 7.52 8.02
N LYS A 64 13.75 7.35 8.87
CA LYS A 64 15.04 8.03 8.70
C LYS A 64 15.78 7.59 7.43
N LYS A 65 15.63 6.32 7.06
CA LYS A 65 16.20 5.76 5.83
C LYS A 65 15.06 5.38 4.89
N ILE A 66 15.12 5.86 3.68
CA ILE A 66 14.14 5.63 2.62
C ILE A 66 14.82 4.84 1.53
N TYR A 67 14.14 3.84 1.01
CA TYR A 67 14.66 3.04 -0.10
C TYR A 67 14.83 3.91 -1.35
N LYS A 68 15.96 3.78 -2.02
CA LYS A 68 16.26 4.45 -3.29
C LYS A 68 16.41 3.40 -4.37
N PHE A 69 15.71 3.60 -5.47
CA PHE A 69 15.94 2.89 -6.71
C PHE A 69 17.02 3.62 -7.53
N ASP A 70 17.73 2.91 -8.39
CA ASP A 70 18.82 3.47 -9.20
C ASP A 70 18.36 4.65 -10.07
N ASP A 71 17.14 4.59 -10.62
CA ASP A 71 16.54 5.62 -11.46
C ASP A 71 15.72 6.67 -10.68
N ASP A 72 15.84 6.73 -9.36
CA ASP A 72 15.00 7.58 -8.49
C ASP A 72 13.49 7.46 -8.73
N LYS A 73 13.03 6.35 -9.29
CA LYS A 73 11.61 6.01 -9.53
C LYS A 73 11.34 4.57 -9.16
N TRP A 74 10.06 4.23 -8.99
CA TRP A 74 9.67 2.84 -8.71
C TRP A 74 10.21 1.88 -9.79
N ASN A 75 10.82 0.81 -9.33
CA ASN A 75 11.17 -0.33 -10.15
C ASN A 75 10.95 -1.62 -9.35
N GLN A 76 10.49 -2.68 -10.02
CA GLN A 76 10.30 -3.97 -9.37
C GLN A 76 11.65 -4.60 -9.01
N THR A 77 11.79 -4.98 -7.75
CA THR A 77 12.94 -5.76 -7.31
C THR A 77 12.79 -7.20 -7.78
N PRO A 78 13.78 -7.78 -8.45
CA PRO A 78 13.67 -9.16 -8.90
C PRO A 78 13.62 -10.12 -7.70
N LEU A 79 12.78 -11.15 -7.83
CA LEU A 79 12.76 -12.26 -6.88
C LEU A 79 14.14 -12.94 -6.86
N PRO A 80 14.70 -13.31 -5.68
CA PRO A 80 15.90 -14.11 -5.60
C PRO A 80 15.79 -15.36 -6.48
N LYS A 81 16.79 -15.60 -7.33
CA LYS A 81 16.73 -16.67 -8.36
C LYS A 81 16.44 -18.05 -7.77
N GLU A 82 16.95 -18.33 -6.58
CA GLU A 82 16.73 -19.59 -5.90
C GLU A 82 15.27 -19.75 -5.45
N LEU A 83 14.64 -18.69 -4.92
CA LEU A 83 13.21 -18.70 -4.58
C LEU A 83 12.32 -18.83 -5.82
N GLY A 84 12.73 -18.27 -6.94
CA GLY A 84 12.00 -18.40 -8.20
C GLY A 84 11.92 -19.82 -8.77
N ARG A 85 12.68 -20.78 -8.23
CA ARG A 85 12.61 -22.19 -8.59
C ARG A 85 11.53 -22.95 -7.85
N ILE A 86 11.08 -22.42 -6.70
CA ILE A 86 10.02 -23.00 -5.88
C ILE A 86 8.68 -22.67 -6.53
N LYS A 87 7.94 -23.70 -6.95
CA LYS A 87 6.68 -23.54 -7.67
C LYS A 87 5.47 -23.74 -6.79
N THR A 88 5.60 -24.56 -5.74
CA THR A 88 4.51 -24.92 -4.85
C THR A 88 4.94 -24.85 -3.38
N ILE A 89 3.96 -24.80 -2.48
CA ILE A 89 4.22 -24.88 -1.02
C ILE A 89 4.78 -26.28 -0.63
N PHE A 90 4.48 -27.30 -1.40
CA PHE A 90 5.03 -28.63 -1.18
C PHE A 90 6.53 -28.65 -1.43
N ASP A 91 6.99 -27.99 -2.52
CA ASP A 91 8.43 -27.83 -2.81
C ASP A 91 9.13 -27.13 -1.64
N TRP A 92 8.51 -26.09 -1.07
CA TRP A 92 9.07 -25.38 0.10
C TRP A 92 9.26 -26.28 1.31
N ARG A 93 8.31 -27.18 1.59
CA ARG A 93 8.41 -28.13 2.71
C ARG A 93 9.63 -29.05 2.61
N ASP A 94 9.97 -29.45 1.41
CA ASP A 94 11.07 -30.39 1.12
C ASP A 94 12.44 -29.74 1.09
N TYR A 95 12.50 -28.38 1.09
CA TYR A 95 13.78 -27.69 1.14
C TYR A 95 14.43 -27.79 2.52
N PRO A 96 15.79 -27.95 2.58
CA PRO A 96 16.52 -28.00 3.83
C PRO A 96 16.36 -26.75 4.67
N ASP A 97 16.46 -26.90 6.00
CA ASP A 97 16.27 -25.79 6.94
C ASP A 97 17.30 -24.66 6.77
N ASN A 98 18.53 -24.96 6.40
CA ASN A 98 19.55 -23.96 6.08
C ASN A 98 19.13 -23.06 4.88
N PHE A 99 18.43 -23.62 3.89
CA PHE A 99 17.88 -22.86 2.79
C PHE A 99 16.71 -21.98 3.26
N LYS A 100 15.79 -22.55 4.04
CA LYS A 100 14.64 -21.82 4.60
C LYS A 100 15.13 -20.64 5.45
N ASN A 101 16.07 -20.86 6.34
CA ASN A 101 16.63 -19.84 7.23
C ASN A 101 17.34 -18.72 6.45
N LYS A 102 17.94 -19.01 5.30
CA LYS A 102 18.55 -18.01 4.42
C LYS A 102 17.56 -16.97 3.91
N TYR A 103 16.30 -17.37 3.71
CA TYR A 103 15.29 -16.53 3.07
C TYR A 103 14.16 -16.08 3.99
N ILE A 104 14.13 -16.52 5.25
CA ILE A 104 13.03 -16.18 6.15
C ILE A 104 12.89 -14.67 6.32
N ASP A 105 13.99 -13.97 6.57
CA ASP A 105 14.01 -12.51 6.77
C ASP A 105 13.52 -11.78 5.50
N TYR A 106 13.88 -12.29 4.32
CA TYR A 106 13.40 -11.73 3.05
C TYR A 106 11.88 -11.89 2.93
N ILE A 107 11.37 -13.08 3.22
CA ILE A 107 9.94 -13.40 3.14
C ILE A 107 9.14 -12.56 4.14
N GLU A 108 9.58 -12.51 5.39
CA GLU A 108 8.94 -11.71 6.44
C GLU A 108 8.93 -10.22 6.10
N ASN A 109 10.03 -9.69 5.58
CA ASN A 109 10.10 -8.31 5.14
C ASN A 109 9.15 -8.01 3.97
N GLU A 110 8.98 -8.95 3.02
CA GLU A 110 8.02 -8.78 1.94
C GLU A 110 6.57 -8.80 2.43
N PHE A 111 6.23 -9.65 3.39
CA PHE A 111 4.91 -9.64 4.02
C PHE A 111 4.67 -8.36 4.83
N THR A 112 5.65 -7.90 5.60
CA THR A 112 5.57 -6.64 6.34
C THR A 112 5.30 -5.46 5.41
N LYS A 113 5.96 -5.37 4.26
CA LYS A 113 5.70 -4.33 3.26
C LYS A 113 4.28 -4.40 2.68
N ARG A 114 3.73 -5.61 2.56
CA ARG A 114 2.37 -5.84 2.07
C ARG A 114 1.28 -5.51 3.10
N GLU A 115 1.62 -5.49 4.36
CA GLU A 115 0.72 -5.11 5.46
C GLU A 115 0.85 -3.63 5.83
N GLU A 116 2.06 -3.15 6.06
CA GLU A 116 2.34 -1.83 6.61
C GLU A 116 2.53 -0.76 5.53
N GLY A 117 2.80 -1.19 4.31
CA GLY A 117 3.19 -0.30 3.22
C GLY A 117 4.70 -0.08 3.13
N PHE A 118 5.09 0.82 2.24
CA PHE A 118 6.48 0.99 1.89
C PHE A 118 6.81 2.45 1.56
N TRP A 119 7.99 2.89 2.03
CA TRP A 119 8.53 4.20 1.72
C TRP A 119 9.67 4.10 0.71
N PHE A 120 9.60 4.91 -0.33
CA PHE A 120 10.67 5.01 -1.32
C PHE A 120 10.89 6.45 -1.77
N ASN A 121 12.08 6.69 -2.35
CA ASN A 121 12.37 7.97 -2.99
C ASN A 121 11.81 7.97 -4.41
N ASN A 122 10.89 8.89 -4.67
CA ASN A 122 10.33 9.11 -6.00
C ASN A 122 10.79 10.49 -6.51
N LYS A 123 11.81 10.51 -7.33
CA LYS A 123 12.39 11.76 -7.90
C LYS A 123 12.71 12.80 -6.82
N GLY A 124 13.41 12.37 -5.77
CA GLY A 124 13.80 13.24 -4.67
C GLY A 124 12.73 13.44 -3.59
N VAL A 125 11.52 12.90 -3.77
CA VAL A 125 10.41 13.04 -2.82
C VAL A 125 10.17 11.73 -2.06
N SER A 126 10.17 11.80 -0.73
CA SER A 126 9.80 10.68 0.13
C SER A 126 8.34 10.31 -0.09
N THR A 127 8.09 9.14 -0.63
CA THR A 127 6.76 8.71 -1.07
C THR A 127 6.35 7.44 -0.35
N TYR A 128 5.21 7.49 0.34
CA TYR A 128 4.56 6.35 0.95
C TYR A 128 3.57 5.69 -0.01
N ILE A 129 3.59 4.37 -0.06
CA ILE A 129 2.58 3.54 -0.71
C ILE A 129 2.01 2.54 0.29
N THR A 130 0.71 2.29 0.24
CA THR A 130 0.05 1.28 1.10
C THR A 130 0.50 -0.13 0.74
N GLY A 131 0.26 -1.08 1.62
CA GLY A 131 0.65 -2.48 1.40
C GLY A 131 0.05 -3.07 0.13
N THR A 132 -1.21 -2.79 -0.16
CA THR A 132 -1.84 -3.24 -1.41
C THR A 132 -1.23 -2.55 -2.63
N HIS A 133 -0.89 -1.28 -2.54
CA HIS A 133 -0.19 -0.59 -3.64
C HIS A 133 1.21 -1.19 -3.87
N TYR A 134 1.92 -1.53 -2.78
CA TYR A 134 3.17 -2.27 -2.87
C TYR A 134 2.99 -3.61 -3.58
N MET A 135 1.99 -4.42 -3.17
CA MET A 135 1.66 -5.68 -3.82
C MET A 135 1.39 -5.49 -5.31
N TYR A 136 0.58 -4.50 -5.67
CA TYR A 136 0.25 -4.20 -7.05
C TYR A 136 1.49 -3.84 -7.88
N LEU A 137 2.35 -2.96 -7.38
CA LEU A 137 3.54 -2.51 -8.09
C LEU A 137 4.65 -3.57 -8.15
N GLN A 138 4.84 -4.32 -7.06
CA GLN A 138 5.96 -5.25 -6.93
C GLN A 138 5.67 -6.63 -7.54
N TRP A 139 4.44 -7.12 -7.37
CA TRP A 139 4.13 -8.52 -7.63
C TRP A 139 3.12 -8.74 -8.75
N SER A 140 2.37 -7.71 -9.16
CA SER A 140 1.40 -7.86 -10.23
C SER A 140 2.07 -7.80 -11.60
N LYS A 141 1.48 -8.56 -12.52
CA LYS A 141 1.74 -8.48 -13.95
C LYS A 141 0.41 -8.18 -14.64
N ILE A 142 0.40 -7.13 -15.43
CA ILE A 142 -0.77 -6.70 -16.20
C ILE A 142 -0.56 -6.91 -17.70
N ASP A 143 -1.57 -6.70 -18.53
CA ASP A 143 -1.51 -6.99 -19.97
C ASP A 143 -0.33 -6.32 -20.68
N VAL A 144 0.02 -5.11 -20.25
CA VAL A 144 1.15 -4.34 -20.82
C VAL A 144 2.49 -4.61 -20.12
N GLY A 145 2.54 -5.60 -19.23
CA GLY A 145 3.74 -5.97 -18.47
C GLY A 145 3.68 -5.55 -16.99
N LYS A 146 4.72 -4.91 -16.49
CA LYS A 146 4.78 -4.45 -15.10
C LYS A 146 4.00 -3.15 -14.92
N PRO A 147 3.22 -2.99 -13.83
CA PRO A 147 2.55 -1.73 -13.54
C PRO A 147 3.56 -0.64 -13.17
N ASP A 148 3.33 0.56 -13.68
CA ASP A 148 4.09 1.75 -13.31
C ASP A 148 3.49 2.47 -12.11
N PHE A 149 4.35 3.13 -11.33
CA PHE A 149 3.90 4.04 -10.29
C PHE A 149 3.17 5.24 -10.89
N ARG A 150 1.95 5.48 -10.38
CA ARG A 150 1.12 6.65 -10.71
C ARG A 150 0.58 7.26 -9.44
N GLU A 151 0.71 8.57 -9.30
CA GLU A 151 0.23 9.30 -8.12
C GLU A 151 -1.30 9.14 -7.93
N ALA A 152 -2.07 9.11 -9.01
CA ALA A 152 -3.51 8.87 -8.94
C ALA A 152 -3.85 7.49 -8.31
N ASN A 153 -3.07 6.45 -8.64
CA ASN A 153 -3.23 5.13 -8.04
C ASN A 153 -2.84 5.15 -6.55
N ARG A 154 -1.76 5.88 -6.20
CA ARG A 154 -1.33 6.03 -4.81
C ARG A 154 -2.41 6.66 -3.95
N LEU A 155 -3.00 7.74 -4.42
CA LEU A 155 -4.08 8.43 -3.71
C LEU A 155 -5.33 7.56 -3.58
N PHE A 156 -5.66 6.81 -4.62
CA PHE A 156 -6.74 5.83 -4.56
C PHE A 156 -6.48 4.78 -3.47
N TYR A 157 -5.31 4.17 -3.44
CA TYR A 157 -5.00 3.15 -2.45
C TYR A 157 -4.91 3.70 -1.02
N ILE A 158 -4.44 4.94 -0.84
CA ILE A 158 -4.46 5.62 0.48
C ILE A 158 -5.92 5.82 0.94
N PHE A 159 -6.78 6.31 0.05
CA PHE A 159 -8.19 6.49 0.38
C PHE A 159 -8.90 5.16 0.65
N TRP A 160 -8.60 4.14 -0.15
CA TRP A 160 -9.13 2.79 0.04
C TRP A 160 -8.71 2.19 1.39
N GLU A 161 -7.43 2.32 1.76
CA GLU A 161 -6.94 1.87 3.06
C GLU A 161 -7.63 2.63 4.21
N ALA A 162 -7.86 3.92 4.05
CA ALA A 162 -8.61 4.70 5.01
C ALA A 162 -10.07 4.26 5.13
N CYS A 163 -10.73 3.93 4.02
CA CYS A 163 -12.09 3.37 4.04
C CYS A 163 -12.15 2.02 4.80
N LYS A 164 -11.13 1.17 4.65
CA LYS A 164 -11.04 -0.08 5.41
C LYS A 164 -10.79 0.15 6.90
N ALA A 165 -10.01 1.18 7.24
CA ALA A 165 -9.68 1.53 8.61
C ALA A 165 -10.83 2.24 9.35
N ASP A 166 -11.71 2.91 8.64
CA ASP A 166 -12.81 3.67 9.21
C ASP A 166 -14.03 2.78 9.44
N THR A 167 -14.32 2.48 10.68
CA THR A 167 -15.47 1.65 11.09
C THR A 167 -16.83 2.24 10.70
N ARG A 168 -16.90 3.51 10.31
CA ARG A 168 -18.11 4.18 9.82
C ARG A 168 -18.35 3.92 8.33
N CYS A 169 -17.32 3.43 7.61
CA CYS A 169 -17.37 3.18 6.18
C CYS A 169 -17.87 1.77 5.90
N TYR A 170 -18.94 1.64 5.14
CA TYR A 170 -19.51 0.35 4.73
C TYR A 170 -19.07 -0.08 3.33
N GLY A 171 -18.43 0.79 2.58
CA GLY A 171 -17.99 0.51 1.22
C GLY A 171 -17.58 1.77 0.49
N MET A 172 -17.13 1.60 -0.74
CA MET A 172 -16.68 2.70 -1.59
C MET A 172 -17.32 2.61 -2.97
N CYS A 173 -17.87 3.75 -3.44
CA CYS A 173 -18.28 3.92 -4.83
C CYS A 173 -17.17 4.64 -5.59
N TYR A 174 -16.64 4.01 -6.63
CA TYR A 174 -15.56 4.58 -7.43
C TYR A 174 -16.02 4.87 -8.86
N LEU A 175 -16.13 6.14 -9.18
CA LEU A 175 -16.41 6.60 -10.55
C LEU A 175 -15.09 6.72 -11.32
N LYS A 176 -14.99 6.04 -12.42
CA LYS A 176 -13.77 5.97 -13.21
C LYS A 176 -14.02 6.07 -14.71
N ASN A 177 -13.01 6.51 -15.42
CA ASN A 177 -12.99 6.44 -16.87
C ASN A 177 -12.77 4.99 -17.35
N ARG A 178 -13.28 4.69 -18.54
CA ARG A 178 -12.94 3.43 -19.23
C ARG A 178 -11.42 3.33 -19.38
N ARG A 179 -10.85 2.11 -19.19
CA ARG A 179 -9.42 1.81 -19.30
C ARG A 179 -8.51 2.48 -18.24
N SER A 180 -9.06 2.85 -17.08
CA SER A 180 -8.25 3.40 -15.97
C SER A 180 -7.35 2.39 -15.26
N GLY A 181 -7.44 1.09 -15.59
CA GLY A 181 -6.69 0.02 -14.91
C GLY A 181 -7.30 -0.40 -13.57
N PHE A 182 -8.48 0.10 -13.20
CA PHE A 182 -9.09 -0.16 -11.90
C PHE A 182 -9.30 -1.66 -11.62
N SER A 183 -9.70 -2.45 -12.62
CA SER A 183 -9.90 -3.89 -12.45
C SER A 183 -8.62 -4.60 -11.97
N PHE A 184 -7.47 -4.22 -12.52
CA PHE A 184 -6.17 -4.74 -12.04
C PHE A 184 -5.86 -4.29 -10.62
N MET A 185 -6.20 -3.04 -10.28
CA MET A 185 -6.00 -2.51 -8.93
C MET A 185 -6.89 -3.25 -7.90
N ALA A 186 -8.16 -3.48 -8.22
CA ALA A 186 -9.09 -4.24 -7.39
C ALA A 186 -8.68 -5.71 -7.26
N SER A 187 -8.22 -6.33 -8.32
CA SER A 187 -7.66 -7.69 -8.28
C SER A 187 -6.41 -7.75 -7.39
N GLY A 188 -5.55 -6.74 -7.45
CA GLY A 188 -4.38 -6.62 -6.58
C GLY A 188 -4.75 -6.56 -5.11
N GLU A 189 -5.80 -5.82 -4.73
CA GLU A 189 -6.35 -5.80 -3.37
C GLU A 189 -6.84 -7.19 -2.96
N THR A 190 -7.66 -7.82 -3.80
CA THR A 190 -8.22 -9.15 -3.52
C THR A 190 -7.11 -10.18 -3.27
N VAL A 191 -6.10 -10.22 -4.14
CA VAL A 191 -4.97 -11.15 -4.00
C VAL A 191 -4.14 -10.82 -2.76
N ASN A 192 -3.88 -9.53 -2.49
CA ASN A 192 -3.14 -9.14 -1.29
C ASN A 192 -3.85 -9.64 -0.03
N MET A 193 -5.12 -9.32 0.13
CA MET A 193 -5.90 -9.71 1.30
C MET A 193 -6.05 -11.24 1.44
N ALA A 194 -6.28 -11.94 0.33
CA ALA A 194 -6.41 -13.40 0.34
C ALA A 194 -5.13 -14.14 0.76
N THR A 195 -3.96 -13.51 0.56
CA THR A 195 -2.66 -14.13 0.83
C THR A 195 -2.00 -13.69 2.14
N ILE A 196 -2.52 -12.65 2.80
CA ILE A 196 -2.05 -12.19 4.11
C ILE A 196 -3.03 -12.49 5.26
N SER A 197 -4.29 -12.83 4.95
CA SER A 197 -5.33 -13.08 5.95
C SER A 197 -5.67 -14.57 6.02
N SER A 198 -5.79 -15.11 7.23
CA SER A 198 -6.28 -16.47 7.43
C SER A 198 -7.77 -16.55 7.10
N ASP A 199 -8.17 -17.66 6.48
CA ASP A 199 -9.59 -17.98 6.16
C ASP A 199 -10.33 -16.92 5.34
N ALA A 200 -9.60 -16.08 4.62
CA ALA A 200 -10.17 -15.02 3.81
C ALA A 200 -10.90 -15.59 2.57
N ARG A 201 -12.11 -15.06 2.31
CA ARG A 201 -12.90 -15.39 1.13
C ARG A 201 -13.19 -14.12 0.34
N PHE A 202 -12.81 -14.12 -0.91
CA PHE A 202 -13.01 -12.99 -1.82
C PHE A 202 -13.71 -13.46 -3.09
N GLY A 203 -14.54 -12.59 -3.64
CA GLY A 203 -15.19 -12.80 -4.91
C GLY A 203 -15.12 -11.54 -5.78
N ILE A 204 -14.89 -11.71 -7.07
CA ILE A 204 -14.98 -10.65 -8.06
C ILE A 204 -16.15 -11.00 -8.96
N LEU A 205 -17.18 -10.13 -8.95
CA LEU A 205 -18.33 -10.27 -9.83
C LEU A 205 -18.17 -9.33 -11.01
N SER A 206 -18.30 -9.87 -12.20
CA SER A 206 -18.31 -9.11 -13.44
C SER A 206 -19.54 -9.50 -14.26
N LYS A 207 -20.17 -8.51 -14.88
CA LYS A 207 -21.22 -8.78 -15.87
C LYS A 207 -20.53 -9.30 -17.14
N SER A 208 -20.80 -10.55 -17.48
CA SER A 208 -20.53 -11.04 -18.81
C SER A 208 -21.45 -10.32 -19.80
N GLY A 209 -20.88 -9.71 -20.83
CA GLY A 209 -21.65 -9.13 -21.93
C GLY A 209 -22.33 -10.19 -22.74
#